data_3f48fb4c3f9bc67f66d8eedea48159ce
#
_entry.id   3f48fb4c3f9bc67f66d8eedea48159ce
#
_cell.length_a   1.000
_cell.length_b   1.000
_cell.length_c   1.000
_cell.angle_alpha   90.00
_cell.angle_beta   90.00
_cell.angle_gamma   90.00
#
_symmetry.space_group_name_H-M   'P 1'
#
loop_
_entity.id
_entity.type
_entity.pdbx_description
1 polymer ?
#
loop_
_entity_poly.entity_id
_entity_poly.type
_entity_poly.pdbx_seq_one_letter_code
_entity_poly.pdbx_strand_id
1 'polypeptide(L)'
;MKIISPAINSLTIIVPVYNEADSLPDFLPELFALCQEKQWHLILVDDGSSDDSVQIITKYKYQPNVTIIHHKINRGYGGALKSGIACSTTSHILTMDGDGQHCISDIEPMFNFAIEKEADLVVGNRGRQGIKNPYRNFGKWIIRNFTKILMPLPIHDLNSGFKLYRTEPAHRYSSICPNSMAFSDVITLTFISQKDLVLEYPITILRRKKGKSTIRLATAFDTVMEIINIALMFNPLRVFLPISLICILVGIAWGIPFLLLGHGVSIGSMLAIVIGLLFFALGLIASQLAAIRMGLLNR
;
A
#
# COMPACT_ATOMS: atom_id res chain seq x y z
N MET A 1 25.84 10.33 -16.86
CA MET A 1 24.40 10.21 -16.95
C MET A 1 23.83 11.60 -16.65
N LYS A 2 23.25 12.29 -17.64
CA LYS A 2 22.68 13.63 -17.44
C LYS A 2 21.49 13.50 -16.49
N ILE A 3 21.57 14.03 -15.29
CA ILE A 3 20.42 14.27 -14.44
C ILE A 3 19.61 15.35 -15.16
N ILE A 4 18.57 14.92 -15.88
CA ILE A 4 17.56 15.85 -16.40
C ILE A 4 16.82 16.31 -15.16
N SER A 5 17.00 17.58 -14.78
CA SER A 5 16.20 18.21 -13.74
C SER A 5 14.72 18.02 -14.13
N PRO A 6 13.88 17.37 -13.30
CA PRO A 6 12.48 17.21 -13.64
C PRO A 6 11.86 18.57 -13.87
N ALA A 7 11.04 18.70 -14.92
CA ALA A 7 10.31 19.94 -15.17
C ALA A 7 9.56 20.31 -13.89
N ILE A 8 9.78 21.54 -13.42
CA ILE A 8 9.17 22.03 -12.20
C ILE A 8 7.65 21.87 -12.34
N ASN A 9 7.01 21.13 -11.41
CA ASN A 9 5.57 20.86 -11.37
C ASN A 9 5.02 20.09 -12.58
N SER A 10 5.63 18.95 -12.94
CA SER A 10 5.12 18.03 -13.97
C SER A 10 4.58 16.74 -13.33
N LEU A 11 3.55 16.15 -13.95
CA LEU A 11 2.82 14.98 -13.44
C LEU A 11 2.90 13.81 -14.42
N THR A 12 3.14 12.61 -13.89
CA THR A 12 2.90 11.33 -14.58
C THR A 12 1.71 10.63 -13.93
N ILE A 13 0.73 10.22 -14.74
CA ILE A 13 -0.40 9.41 -14.29
C ILE A 13 -0.13 7.96 -14.67
N ILE A 14 -0.21 7.05 -13.69
CA ILE A 14 0.02 5.61 -13.89
C ILE A 14 -1.30 4.88 -13.68
N VAL A 15 -1.71 4.12 -14.69
CA VAL A 15 -2.90 3.28 -14.67
C VAL A 15 -2.49 1.83 -14.87
N PRO A 16 -2.54 0.98 -13.83
CA PRO A 16 -2.41 -0.46 -13.99
C PRO A 16 -3.67 -1.03 -14.62
N VAL A 17 -3.52 -1.91 -15.60
CA VAL A 17 -4.60 -2.54 -16.37
C VAL A 17 -4.47 -4.05 -16.29
N TYR A 18 -5.52 -4.73 -15.86
CA TYR A 18 -5.62 -6.19 -15.89
C TYR A 18 -7.06 -6.64 -16.10
N ASN A 19 -7.38 -7.06 -17.31
CA ASN A 19 -8.73 -7.49 -17.71
C ASN A 19 -9.80 -6.43 -17.41
N GLU A 20 -9.59 -5.21 -17.90
CA GLU A 20 -10.48 -4.05 -17.73
C GLU A 20 -11.04 -3.54 -19.09
N ALA A 21 -11.16 -4.44 -20.08
CA ALA A 21 -11.66 -4.08 -21.41
C ALA A 21 -13.03 -3.37 -21.38
N ASP A 22 -13.90 -3.72 -20.42
CA ASP A 22 -15.21 -3.13 -20.24
C ASP A 22 -15.18 -1.69 -19.70
N SER A 23 -14.15 -1.35 -18.90
CA SER A 23 -14.04 -0.08 -18.18
C SER A 23 -13.24 0.96 -18.96
N LEU A 24 -12.16 0.53 -19.63
CA LEU A 24 -11.22 1.41 -20.32
C LEU A 24 -11.87 2.37 -21.35
N PRO A 25 -12.84 1.95 -22.19
CA PRO A 25 -13.46 2.85 -23.16
C PRO A 25 -14.23 4.01 -22.54
N ASP A 26 -14.70 3.85 -21.30
CA ASP A 26 -15.55 4.85 -20.64
C ASP A 26 -14.74 6.03 -20.06
N PHE A 27 -13.52 5.80 -19.56
CA PHE A 27 -12.74 6.86 -18.89
C PHE A 27 -11.42 7.21 -19.58
N LEU A 28 -10.80 6.27 -20.32
CA LEU A 28 -9.48 6.48 -20.91
C LEU A 28 -9.44 7.64 -21.92
N PRO A 29 -10.47 7.86 -22.78
CA PRO A 29 -10.48 9.02 -23.67
C PRO A 29 -10.47 10.36 -22.93
N GLU A 30 -11.24 10.48 -21.84
CA GLU A 30 -11.29 11.69 -21.01
C GLU A 30 -9.95 11.92 -20.27
N LEU A 31 -9.39 10.86 -19.68
CA LEU A 31 -8.08 10.93 -19.04
C LEU A 31 -6.98 11.36 -20.00
N PHE A 32 -6.97 10.78 -21.21
CA PHE A 32 -6.02 11.13 -22.26
C PHE A 32 -6.17 12.60 -22.69
N ALA A 33 -7.39 13.09 -22.88
CA ALA A 33 -7.64 14.49 -23.22
C ALA A 33 -7.11 15.45 -22.16
N LEU A 34 -7.32 15.15 -20.88
CA LEU A 34 -6.75 15.92 -19.76
C LEU A 34 -5.22 15.90 -19.79
N CYS A 35 -4.61 14.73 -20.01
CA CYS A 35 -3.15 14.62 -20.09
C CYS A 35 -2.57 15.44 -21.26
N GLN A 36 -3.25 15.46 -22.41
CA GLN A 36 -2.84 16.29 -23.54
C GLN A 36 -2.96 17.79 -23.23
N GLU A 37 -4.09 18.23 -22.67
CA GLU A 37 -4.32 19.62 -22.30
C GLU A 37 -3.26 20.16 -21.33
N LYS A 38 -2.96 19.37 -20.30
CA LYS A 38 -2.02 19.75 -19.23
C LYS A 38 -0.56 19.39 -19.55
N GLN A 39 -0.29 18.75 -20.68
CA GLN A 39 1.02 18.20 -21.03
C GLN A 39 1.58 17.22 -19.99
N TRP A 40 0.70 16.49 -19.34
CA TRP A 40 1.04 15.44 -18.37
C TRP A 40 1.37 14.14 -19.09
N HIS A 41 2.18 13.30 -18.43
CA HIS A 41 2.56 12.01 -18.98
C HIS A 41 1.59 10.92 -18.49
N LEU A 42 1.12 10.07 -19.39
CA LEU A 42 0.26 8.93 -19.10
C LEU A 42 1.03 7.63 -19.30
N ILE A 43 1.11 6.80 -18.27
CA ILE A 43 1.70 5.47 -18.34
C ILE A 43 0.59 4.44 -18.13
N LEU A 44 0.32 3.63 -19.14
CA LEU A 44 -0.61 2.50 -19.09
C LEU A 44 0.21 1.23 -18.93
N VAL A 45 -0.02 0.48 -17.86
CA VAL A 45 0.72 -0.76 -17.58
C VAL A 45 -0.24 -1.93 -17.66
N ASP A 46 -0.18 -2.67 -18.77
CA ASP A 46 -0.88 -3.93 -18.92
C ASP A 46 -0.15 -5.04 -18.15
N ASP A 47 -0.83 -5.62 -17.19
CA ASP A 47 -0.28 -6.66 -16.32
C ASP A 47 -0.61 -8.07 -16.84
N GLY A 48 -0.45 -8.29 -18.15
CA GLY A 48 -0.67 -9.58 -18.78
C GLY A 48 -2.16 -9.91 -18.93
N SER A 49 -2.96 -8.94 -19.41
CA SER A 49 -4.39 -9.13 -19.67
C SER A 49 -4.64 -10.23 -20.71
N SER A 50 -5.71 -10.98 -20.51
CA SER A 50 -6.19 -12.02 -21.42
C SER A 50 -7.43 -11.62 -22.25
N ASP A 51 -7.97 -10.43 -21.98
CA ASP A 51 -9.10 -9.84 -22.70
C ASP A 51 -8.63 -8.77 -23.71
N ASP A 52 -9.57 -7.98 -24.25
CA ASP A 52 -9.29 -6.94 -25.23
C ASP A 52 -8.61 -5.67 -24.67
N SER A 53 -8.24 -5.66 -23.38
CA SER A 53 -7.59 -4.50 -22.74
C SER A 53 -6.36 -4.06 -23.49
N VAL A 54 -5.49 -5.00 -23.91
CA VAL A 54 -4.26 -4.73 -24.67
C VAL A 54 -4.58 -3.99 -25.98
N GLN A 55 -5.62 -4.44 -26.70
CA GLN A 55 -6.01 -3.84 -27.99
C GLN A 55 -6.51 -2.40 -27.79
N ILE A 56 -7.23 -2.15 -26.69
CA ILE A 56 -7.76 -0.83 -26.37
C ILE A 56 -6.65 0.15 -26.07
N ILE A 57 -5.73 -0.20 -25.15
CA ILE A 57 -4.63 0.69 -24.77
C ILE A 57 -3.63 0.91 -25.91
N THR A 58 -3.39 -0.09 -26.75
CA THR A 58 -2.46 0.01 -27.89
C THR A 58 -2.86 1.10 -28.90
N LYS A 59 -4.13 1.49 -28.97
CA LYS A 59 -4.59 2.63 -29.81
C LYS A 59 -3.89 3.94 -29.43
N TYR A 60 -3.42 4.07 -28.17
CA TYR A 60 -2.73 5.26 -27.68
C TYR A 60 -1.19 5.20 -27.81
N LYS A 61 -0.64 4.10 -28.35
CA LYS A 61 0.82 3.84 -28.38
C LYS A 61 1.65 4.95 -29.05
N TYR A 62 1.11 5.58 -30.08
CA TYR A 62 1.81 6.59 -30.84
C TYR A 62 1.41 8.02 -30.47
N GLN A 63 0.63 8.17 -29.41
CA GLN A 63 0.23 9.48 -28.93
C GLN A 63 1.38 10.16 -28.13
N PRO A 64 1.53 11.48 -28.25
CA PRO A 64 2.54 12.19 -27.47
C PRO A 64 2.26 12.03 -25.96
N ASN A 65 3.30 11.97 -25.17
CA ASN A 65 3.24 11.84 -23.70
C ASN A 65 2.53 10.58 -23.19
N VAL A 66 2.43 9.51 -24.01
CA VAL A 66 1.89 8.22 -23.59
C VAL A 66 2.98 7.14 -23.65
N THR A 67 3.11 6.38 -22.58
CA THR A 67 3.96 5.18 -22.52
C THR A 67 3.08 3.97 -22.20
N ILE A 68 3.26 2.90 -22.96
CA ILE A 68 2.57 1.63 -22.71
C ILE A 68 3.61 0.59 -22.33
N ILE A 69 3.37 -0.08 -21.19
CA ILE A 69 4.20 -1.17 -20.70
C ILE A 69 3.36 -2.45 -20.72
N HIS A 70 3.91 -3.51 -21.32
CA HIS A 70 3.25 -4.82 -21.35
C HIS A 70 4.06 -5.84 -20.55
N HIS A 71 3.44 -6.45 -19.57
CA HIS A 71 4.00 -7.61 -18.88
C HIS A 71 3.64 -8.90 -19.64
N LYS A 72 4.62 -9.78 -19.81
CA LYS A 72 4.40 -11.10 -20.45
C LYS A 72 3.53 -12.04 -19.59
N ILE A 73 3.51 -11.83 -18.30
CA ILE A 73 2.75 -12.57 -17.29
C ILE A 73 2.24 -11.60 -16.25
N ASN A 74 1.14 -11.92 -15.59
CA ASN A 74 0.62 -11.14 -14.48
C ASN A 74 1.64 -11.11 -13.33
N ARG A 75 2.07 -9.90 -12.96
CA ARG A 75 3.01 -9.63 -11.85
C ARG A 75 2.29 -9.13 -10.60
N GLY A 76 0.99 -8.90 -10.69
CA GLY A 76 0.16 -8.32 -9.65
C GLY A 76 0.13 -6.79 -9.66
N TYR A 77 -0.87 -6.25 -9.01
CA TYR A 77 -1.15 -4.80 -8.95
C TYR A 77 0.09 -3.97 -8.59
N GLY A 78 0.78 -4.34 -7.50
CA GLY A 78 2.01 -3.66 -7.11
C GLY A 78 3.14 -3.81 -8.12
N GLY A 79 3.20 -4.95 -8.82
CA GLY A 79 4.17 -5.18 -9.90
C GLY A 79 3.95 -4.22 -11.07
N ALA A 80 2.70 -3.99 -11.46
CA ALA A 80 2.33 -3.02 -12.49
C ALA A 80 2.68 -1.60 -12.07
N LEU A 81 2.33 -1.20 -10.85
CA LEU A 81 2.66 0.12 -10.32
C LEU A 81 4.17 0.37 -10.26
N LYS A 82 4.97 -0.61 -9.81
CA LYS A 82 6.43 -0.51 -9.81
C LYS A 82 7.00 -0.25 -11.19
N SER A 83 6.48 -0.95 -12.21
CA SER A 83 6.93 -0.76 -13.59
C SER A 83 6.61 0.64 -14.09
N GLY A 84 5.44 1.17 -13.78
CA GLY A 84 5.06 2.55 -14.11
C GLY A 84 5.89 3.59 -13.36
N ILE A 85 6.09 3.40 -12.06
CA ILE A 85 6.93 4.27 -11.24
C ILE A 85 8.35 4.30 -11.80
N ALA A 86 8.95 3.16 -12.08
CA ALA A 86 10.32 3.08 -12.60
C ALA A 86 10.52 3.82 -13.94
N CYS A 87 9.47 3.96 -14.74
CA CYS A 87 9.50 4.70 -16.01
C CYS A 87 9.19 6.20 -15.87
N SER A 88 8.74 6.64 -14.70
CA SER A 88 8.34 8.05 -14.48
C SER A 88 9.55 8.95 -14.33
N THR A 89 9.53 10.12 -15.00
CA THR A 89 10.63 11.11 -14.98
C THR A 89 10.16 12.50 -14.54
N THR A 90 8.87 12.68 -14.29
CA THR A 90 8.26 13.94 -13.85
C THR A 90 8.50 14.19 -12.36
N SER A 91 8.15 15.37 -11.84
CA SER A 91 8.31 15.71 -10.43
C SER A 91 7.36 14.93 -9.51
N HIS A 92 6.17 14.60 -10.02
CA HIS A 92 5.12 13.90 -9.27
C HIS A 92 4.54 12.74 -10.08
N ILE A 93 4.02 11.75 -9.37
CA ILE A 93 3.35 10.58 -9.90
C ILE A 93 1.97 10.49 -9.26
N LEU A 94 0.93 10.28 -10.05
CA LEU A 94 -0.40 9.91 -9.57
C LEU A 94 -0.70 8.49 -10.03
N THR A 95 -1.10 7.63 -9.10
CA THR A 95 -1.66 6.31 -9.40
C THR A 95 -3.16 6.35 -9.36
N MET A 96 -3.84 5.65 -10.27
CA MET A 96 -5.28 5.46 -10.25
C MET A 96 -5.65 4.10 -10.84
N ASP A 97 -6.72 3.50 -10.32
CA ASP A 97 -7.17 2.18 -10.78
C ASP A 97 -7.79 2.26 -12.18
N GLY A 98 -7.62 1.20 -12.99
CA GLY A 98 -8.13 1.09 -14.37
C GLY A 98 -9.61 0.74 -14.48
N ASP A 99 -10.36 0.71 -13.36
CA ASP A 99 -11.76 0.29 -13.29
C ASP A 99 -12.78 1.43 -13.51
N GLY A 100 -12.28 2.66 -13.74
CA GLY A 100 -13.10 3.84 -14.01
C GLY A 100 -13.89 4.37 -12.80
N GLN A 101 -13.57 3.97 -11.58
CA GLN A 101 -14.25 4.46 -10.38
C GLN A 101 -13.74 5.80 -9.87
N HIS A 102 -12.55 6.22 -10.25
CA HIS A 102 -11.97 7.50 -9.86
C HIS A 102 -12.43 8.64 -10.78
N CYS A 103 -12.83 9.76 -10.19
CA CYS A 103 -13.24 10.94 -10.94
C CYS A 103 -12.00 11.65 -11.49
N ILE A 104 -11.93 11.83 -12.81
CA ILE A 104 -10.79 12.47 -13.49
C ILE A 104 -10.65 13.94 -13.06
N SER A 105 -11.79 14.61 -12.78
CA SER A 105 -11.76 15.99 -12.31
C SER A 105 -11.09 16.20 -10.94
N ASP A 106 -10.86 15.14 -10.17
CA ASP A 106 -10.17 15.25 -8.87
C ASP A 106 -8.63 15.28 -9.03
N ILE A 107 -8.08 14.96 -10.21
CA ILE A 107 -6.64 14.86 -10.45
C ILE A 107 -5.95 16.22 -10.28
N GLU A 108 -6.40 17.24 -11.02
CA GLU A 108 -5.79 18.56 -11.02
C GLU A 108 -5.89 19.25 -9.65
N PRO A 109 -7.06 19.29 -8.98
CA PRO A 109 -7.15 19.86 -7.63
C PRO A 109 -6.24 19.16 -6.61
N MET A 110 -6.13 17.82 -6.67
CA MET A 110 -5.25 17.07 -5.78
C MET A 110 -3.77 17.34 -6.06
N PHE A 111 -3.40 17.50 -7.34
CA PHE A 111 -2.05 17.87 -7.72
C PHE A 111 -1.69 19.29 -7.23
N ASN A 112 -2.56 20.26 -7.44
CA ASN A 112 -2.38 21.63 -6.95
C ASN A 112 -2.28 21.68 -5.41
N PHE A 113 -3.10 20.90 -4.72
CA PHE A 113 -3.04 20.77 -3.26
C PHE A 113 -1.69 20.21 -2.80
N ALA A 114 -1.16 19.19 -3.48
CA ALA A 114 0.15 18.62 -3.14
C ALA A 114 1.29 19.63 -3.31
N ILE A 115 1.25 20.43 -4.38
CA ILE A 115 2.23 21.47 -4.64
C ILE A 115 2.13 22.59 -3.58
N GLU A 116 0.91 23.08 -3.29
CA GLU A 116 0.69 24.14 -2.31
C GLU A 116 1.16 23.74 -0.90
N LYS A 117 0.93 22.50 -0.52
CA LYS A 117 1.30 21.97 0.81
C LYS A 117 2.70 21.38 0.86
N GLU A 118 3.43 21.34 -0.27
CA GLU A 118 4.73 20.66 -0.39
C GLU A 118 4.69 19.21 0.12
N ALA A 119 3.56 18.53 -0.13
CA ALA A 119 3.34 17.17 0.37
C ALA A 119 4.19 16.14 -0.40
N ASP A 120 4.77 15.20 0.33
CA ASP A 120 5.50 14.08 -0.27
C ASP A 120 4.57 12.99 -0.78
N LEU A 121 3.42 12.82 -0.10
CA LEU A 121 2.35 11.91 -0.49
C LEU A 121 1.00 12.53 -0.16
N VAL A 122 0.09 12.53 -1.13
CA VAL A 122 -1.34 12.82 -0.91
C VAL A 122 -2.15 11.57 -1.20
N VAL A 123 -2.99 11.16 -0.27
CA VAL A 123 -3.87 9.98 -0.38
C VAL A 123 -5.30 10.45 -0.64
N GLY A 124 -5.91 9.96 -1.71
CA GLY A 124 -7.31 10.23 -2.01
C GLY A 124 -8.23 9.56 -0.99
N ASN A 125 -8.93 10.35 -0.19
CA ASN A 125 -9.85 9.86 0.83
C ASN A 125 -11.26 9.72 0.25
N ARG A 126 -11.76 8.49 0.17
CA ARG A 126 -13.09 8.14 -0.35
C ARG A 126 -14.24 8.46 0.61
N GLY A 127 -13.95 9.02 1.78
CA GLY A 127 -14.94 9.30 2.80
C GLY A 127 -15.62 8.04 3.37
N ARG A 128 -16.68 8.25 4.17
CA ARG A 128 -17.47 7.14 4.73
C ARG A 128 -18.54 6.62 3.76
N GLN A 129 -18.32 6.63 2.46
CA GLN A 129 -19.29 6.10 1.51
C GLN A 129 -19.35 4.58 1.60
N GLY A 130 -20.41 4.11 2.24
CA GLY A 130 -21.01 2.80 2.06
C GLY A 130 -20.23 1.61 2.60
N ILE A 131 -20.70 1.02 3.70
CA ILE A 131 -20.94 -0.43 3.77
C ILE A 131 -21.84 -0.67 4.99
N LYS A 132 -23.11 -0.98 4.71
CA LYS A 132 -24.15 -1.30 5.69
C LYS A 132 -24.12 -2.76 6.17
N ASN A 133 -22.94 -3.39 6.29
CA ASN A 133 -22.89 -4.79 6.72
C ASN A 133 -22.17 -4.90 8.08
N PRO A 134 -22.93 -5.17 9.20
CA PRO A 134 -22.39 -5.12 10.56
C PRO A 134 -21.24 -6.11 10.81
N TYR A 135 -21.26 -7.30 10.20
CA TYR A 135 -20.21 -8.31 10.35
C TYR A 135 -18.89 -7.86 9.67
N ARG A 136 -18.93 -7.18 8.51
CA ARG A 136 -17.75 -6.58 7.86
C ARG A 136 -17.22 -5.40 8.66
N ASN A 137 -18.07 -4.69 9.40
CA ASN A 137 -17.64 -3.57 10.24
C ASN A 137 -16.87 -4.04 11.47
N PHE A 138 -17.21 -5.19 12.05
CA PHE A 138 -16.49 -5.76 13.19
C PHE A 138 -15.07 -6.20 12.79
N GLY A 139 -14.93 -6.92 11.68
CA GLY A 139 -13.61 -7.27 11.15
C GLY A 139 -12.75 -6.03 10.84
N LYS A 140 -13.32 -5.03 10.16
CA LYS A 140 -12.63 -3.74 9.89
C LYS A 140 -12.29 -2.98 11.18
N TRP A 141 -13.12 -3.06 12.22
CA TRP A 141 -12.85 -2.43 13.51
C TRP A 141 -11.66 -3.08 14.23
N ILE A 142 -11.60 -4.43 14.24
CA ILE A 142 -10.45 -5.16 14.79
C ILE A 142 -9.18 -4.77 14.04
N ILE A 143 -9.20 -4.85 12.71
CA ILE A 143 -8.09 -4.49 11.84
C ILE A 143 -7.62 -3.06 12.13
N ARG A 144 -8.54 -2.10 12.13
CA ARG A 144 -8.23 -0.69 12.37
C ARG A 144 -7.66 -0.42 13.76
N ASN A 145 -8.18 -1.08 14.80
CA ASN A 145 -7.66 -0.93 16.16
C ASN A 145 -6.29 -1.59 16.30
N PHE A 146 -6.10 -2.76 15.69
CA PHE A 146 -4.83 -3.44 15.67
C PHE A 146 -3.76 -2.61 14.94
N THR A 147 -4.12 -2.04 13.78
CA THR A 147 -3.21 -1.15 13.04
C THR A 147 -2.88 0.13 13.82
N LYS A 148 -3.85 0.73 14.52
CA LYS A 148 -3.63 1.92 15.38
C LYS A 148 -2.68 1.64 16.56
N ILE A 149 -2.72 0.42 17.11
CA ILE A 149 -1.80 0.01 18.18
C ILE A 149 -0.38 -0.15 17.62
N LEU A 150 -0.28 -0.64 16.39
CA LEU A 150 1.00 -0.91 15.75
C LEU A 150 1.66 0.36 15.18
N MET A 151 0.86 1.29 14.63
CA MET A 151 1.36 2.57 14.08
C MET A 151 0.32 3.68 14.25
N PRO A 152 0.69 4.87 14.76
CA PRO A 152 -0.17 6.06 14.68
C PRO A 152 -0.31 6.46 13.21
N LEU A 153 -1.51 6.27 12.63
CA LEU A 153 -1.79 6.64 11.25
C LEU A 153 -2.39 8.05 11.20
N PRO A 154 -1.75 9.00 10.50
CA PRO A 154 -2.31 10.34 10.30
C PRO A 154 -3.43 10.37 9.25
N ILE A 155 -3.73 9.23 8.61
CA ILE A 155 -4.66 9.10 7.49
C ILE A 155 -5.77 8.07 7.79
N HIS A 156 -6.92 8.24 7.12
CA HIS A 156 -8.10 7.39 7.31
C HIS A 156 -8.28 6.33 6.23
N ASP A 157 -7.87 6.61 4.99
CA ASP A 157 -8.04 5.72 3.82
C ASP A 157 -6.70 5.20 3.29
N LEU A 158 -6.05 4.34 4.08
CA LEU A 158 -4.74 3.77 3.74
C LEU A 158 -4.74 3.02 2.40
N ASN A 159 -5.85 2.30 2.12
CA ASN A 159 -5.99 1.39 0.98
C ASN A 159 -6.60 2.05 -0.27
N SER A 160 -6.48 3.36 -0.44
CA SER A 160 -6.88 4.04 -1.67
C SER A 160 -5.86 3.75 -2.78
N GLY A 161 -6.32 3.41 -3.99
CA GLY A 161 -5.48 3.29 -5.19
C GLY A 161 -5.17 4.67 -5.82
N PHE A 162 -5.92 5.70 -5.43
CA PHE A 162 -5.75 7.07 -5.93
C PHE A 162 -4.80 7.85 -5.03
N LYS A 163 -3.54 7.92 -5.44
CA LYS A 163 -2.47 8.52 -4.64
C LYS A 163 -1.53 9.34 -5.50
N LEU A 164 -1.10 10.47 -4.96
CA LEU A 164 -0.13 11.34 -5.59
C LEU A 164 1.15 11.37 -4.75
N TYR A 165 2.26 11.09 -5.39
CA TYR A 165 3.58 10.97 -4.77
C TYR A 165 4.56 11.97 -5.35
N ARG A 166 5.52 12.44 -4.58
CA ARG A 166 6.78 12.94 -5.12
C ARG A 166 7.55 11.77 -5.75
N THR A 167 8.06 11.98 -6.96
CA THR A 167 8.66 10.91 -7.77
C THR A 167 9.90 10.30 -7.12
N GLU A 168 10.78 11.12 -6.57
CA GLU A 168 12.06 10.67 -6.02
C GLU A 168 11.85 9.71 -4.82
N PRO A 169 11.07 10.03 -3.75
CA PRO A 169 10.80 9.06 -2.69
C PRO A 169 9.98 7.86 -3.20
N ALA A 170 9.04 8.03 -4.14
CA ALA A 170 8.28 6.91 -4.70
C ALA A 170 9.18 5.89 -5.40
N HIS A 171 10.19 6.32 -6.15
CA HIS A 171 11.20 5.43 -6.75
C HIS A 171 11.93 4.60 -5.70
N ARG A 172 12.41 5.25 -4.63
CA ARG A 172 13.13 4.55 -3.55
C ARG A 172 12.22 3.56 -2.83
N TYR A 173 11.04 4.00 -2.42
CA TYR A 173 10.17 3.21 -1.55
C TYR A 173 9.43 2.09 -2.28
N SER A 174 9.18 2.22 -3.58
CA SER A 174 8.56 1.16 -4.37
C SER A 174 9.36 -0.15 -4.34
N SER A 175 10.68 -0.08 -4.19
CA SER A 175 11.57 -1.24 -4.18
C SER A 175 11.24 -2.26 -3.08
N ILE A 176 10.82 -1.80 -1.91
CA ILE A 176 10.50 -2.67 -0.76
C ILE A 176 9.03 -3.11 -0.72
N CYS A 177 8.18 -2.51 -1.55
CA CYS A 177 6.76 -2.85 -1.58
C CYS A 177 6.52 -4.22 -2.20
N PRO A 178 5.47 -4.97 -1.81
CA PRO A 178 5.09 -6.22 -2.45
C PRO A 178 4.52 -5.98 -3.85
N ASN A 179 4.41 -7.05 -4.64
CA ASN A 179 3.77 -6.98 -5.95
C ASN A 179 2.23 -7.16 -5.87
N SER A 180 1.69 -7.47 -4.69
CA SER A 180 0.27 -7.66 -4.44
C SER A 180 -0.49 -6.34 -4.26
N MET A 181 -1.78 -6.42 -3.94
CA MET A 181 -2.64 -5.28 -3.57
C MET A 181 -2.13 -4.52 -2.35
N ALA A 182 -1.35 -5.18 -1.45
CA ALA A 182 -0.72 -4.55 -0.29
C ALA A 182 0.32 -3.46 -0.66
N PHE A 183 0.71 -3.34 -1.92
CA PHE A 183 1.57 -2.24 -2.38
C PHE A 183 1.07 -0.88 -1.90
N SER A 184 -0.25 -0.64 -2.06
CA SER A 184 -0.87 0.63 -1.69
C SER A 184 -0.72 0.98 -0.21
N ASP A 185 -0.85 -0.04 0.65
CA ASP A 185 -0.71 0.13 2.10
C ASP A 185 0.75 0.29 2.50
N VAL A 186 1.63 -0.59 1.98
CA VAL A 186 3.05 -0.62 2.34
C VAL A 186 3.76 0.66 1.92
N ILE A 187 3.53 1.16 0.69
CA ILE A 187 4.18 2.40 0.24
C ILE A 187 3.78 3.58 1.12
N THR A 188 2.49 3.70 1.47
CA THR A 188 2.00 4.78 2.34
C THR A 188 2.62 4.70 3.74
N LEU A 189 2.68 3.50 4.32
CA LEU A 189 3.33 3.28 5.62
C LEU A 189 4.83 3.56 5.56
N THR A 190 5.47 3.34 4.41
CA THR A 190 6.88 3.69 4.22
C THR A 190 7.08 5.19 4.27
N PHE A 191 6.29 5.99 3.54
CA PHE A 191 6.33 7.46 3.64
C PHE A 191 6.15 7.92 5.09
N ILE A 192 5.14 7.41 5.80
CA ILE A 192 4.89 7.75 7.22
C ILE A 192 6.09 7.37 8.10
N SER A 193 6.69 6.19 7.89
CA SER A 193 7.83 5.72 8.70
C SER A 193 9.10 6.52 8.48
N GLN A 194 9.28 7.08 7.27
CA GLN A 194 10.40 7.96 6.91
C GLN A 194 10.16 9.42 7.36
N LYS A 195 8.99 9.70 7.96
CA LYS A 195 8.58 11.04 8.42
C LYS A 195 8.36 12.04 7.28
N ASP A 196 8.05 11.54 6.09
CA ASP A 196 7.62 12.37 4.97
C ASP A 196 6.24 12.99 5.26
N LEU A 197 5.92 14.10 4.63
CA LEU A 197 4.64 14.78 4.79
C LEU A 197 3.54 14.05 4.01
N VAL A 198 2.70 13.30 4.75
CA VAL A 198 1.56 12.54 4.20
C VAL A 198 0.26 13.24 4.57
N LEU A 199 -0.52 13.61 3.56
CA LEU A 199 -1.80 14.30 3.68
C LEU A 199 -2.93 13.49 3.02
N GLU A 200 -4.18 13.82 3.35
CA GLU A 200 -5.37 13.30 2.67
C GLU A 200 -6.07 14.41 1.88
N TYR A 201 -6.63 14.02 0.73
CA TYR A 201 -7.48 14.87 -0.08
C TYR A 201 -8.82 14.17 -0.35
N PRO A 202 -9.98 14.80 -0.13
CA PRO A 202 -11.26 14.17 -0.39
C PRO A 202 -11.45 13.96 -1.90
N ILE A 203 -11.83 12.74 -2.29
CA ILE A 203 -12.07 12.38 -3.69
C ILE A 203 -13.47 11.82 -3.88
N THR A 204 -13.98 11.94 -5.11
CA THR A 204 -15.27 11.42 -5.54
C THR A 204 -15.11 10.02 -6.11
N ILE A 205 -15.92 9.08 -5.63
CA ILE A 205 -15.96 7.73 -6.18
C ILE A 205 -17.21 7.54 -7.02
N LEU A 206 -17.01 7.19 -8.26
CA LEU A 206 -18.07 6.85 -9.20
C LEU A 206 -18.50 5.39 -8.98
N ARG A 207 -19.76 5.08 -9.27
CA ARG A 207 -20.23 3.70 -9.28
C ARG A 207 -19.62 2.97 -10.47
N ARG A 208 -19.05 1.78 -10.22
CA ARG A 208 -18.58 0.91 -11.30
C ARG A 208 -19.72 0.64 -12.28
N LYS A 209 -19.54 1.03 -13.54
CA LYS A 209 -20.59 0.91 -14.56
C LYS A 209 -20.66 -0.50 -15.15
N LYS A 210 -19.50 -1.18 -15.29
CA LYS A 210 -19.36 -2.50 -15.93
C LYS A 210 -18.24 -3.31 -15.27
N GLY A 211 -18.16 -4.60 -15.58
CA GLY A 211 -17.11 -5.50 -15.10
C GLY A 211 -17.40 -6.17 -13.76
N LYS A 212 -16.84 -7.36 -13.55
CA LYS A 212 -16.90 -8.09 -12.28
C LYS A 212 -15.67 -7.72 -11.44
N SER A 213 -15.86 -7.47 -10.15
CA SER A 213 -14.73 -7.33 -9.24
C SER A 213 -13.88 -8.61 -9.28
N THR A 214 -12.64 -8.50 -9.70
CA THR A 214 -11.66 -9.60 -9.67
C THR A 214 -11.13 -9.86 -8.27
N ILE A 215 -11.46 -8.99 -7.31
CA ILE A 215 -11.13 -9.20 -5.90
C ILE A 215 -11.95 -10.39 -5.42
N ARG A 216 -11.37 -11.58 -5.46
CA ARG A 216 -11.84 -12.70 -4.65
C ARG A 216 -11.86 -12.20 -3.22
N LEU A 217 -12.96 -12.47 -2.50
CA LEU A 217 -13.02 -12.26 -1.06
C LEU A 217 -11.81 -13.00 -0.48
N ALA A 218 -10.72 -12.26 -0.22
CA ALA A 218 -9.61 -12.78 0.55
C ALA A 218 -10.23 -13.36 1.81
N THR A 219 -9.90 -14.58 2.15
CA THR A 219 -10.41 -15.17 3.38
C THR A 219 -10.01 -14.24 4.53
N ALA A 220 -10.77 -14.20 5.59
CA ALA A 220 -10.43 -13.39 6.77
C ALA A 220 -9.00 -13.72 7.25
N PHE A 221 -8.55 -14.94 7.02
CA PHE A 221 -7.19 -15.40 7.29
C PHE A 221 -6.14 -14.66 6.45
N ASP A 222 -6.35 -14.54 5.13
CA ASP A 222 -5.40 -13.84 4.24
C ASP A 222 -5.25 -12.37 4.65
N THR A 223 -6.36 -11.72 5.02
CA THR A 223 -6.34 -10.34 5.50
C THR A 223 -5.55 -10.19 6.81
N VAL A 224 -5.75 -11.11 7.77
CA VAL A 224 -5.00 -11.10 9.03
C VAL A 224 -3.52 -11.34 8.78
N MET A 225 -3.16 -12.30 7.90
CA MET A 225 -1.77 -12.57 7.55
C MET A 225 -1.12 -11.38 6.86
N GLU A 226 -1.83 -10.67 5.99
CA GLU A 226 -1.34 -9.45 5.35
C GLU A 226 -1.03 -8.35 6.37
N ILE A 227 -1.92 -8.13 7.35
CA ILE A 227 -1.71 -7.17 8.44
C ILE A 227 -0.51 -7.56 9.30
N ILE A 228 -0.37 -8.83 9.66
CA ILE A 228 0.78 -9.32 10.43
C ILE A 228 2.06 -9.08 9.63
N ASN A 229 2.10 -9.38 8.34
CA ASN A 229 3.25 -9.16 7.48
C ASN A 229 3.63 -7.67 7.42
N ILE A 230 2.67 -6.78 7.27
CA ILE A 230 2.89 -5.33 7.31
C ILE A 230 3.43 -4.90 8.68
N ALA A 231 2.85 -5.40 9.78
CA ALA A 231 3.31 -5.09 11.13
C ALA A 231 4.74 -5.58 11.39
N LEU A 232 5.08 -6.78 10.93
CA LEU A 232 6.44 -7.34 11.02
C LEU A 232 7.44 -6.56 10.17
N MET A 233 7.00 -5.96 9.08
CA MET A 233 7.86 -5.16 8.22
C MET A 233 8.29 -3.85 8.87
N PHE A 234 7.39 -3.18 9.62
CA PHE A 234 7.66 -1.85 10.19
C PHE A 234 7.97 -1.87 11.68
N ASN A 235 7.30 -2.69 12.48
CA ASN A 235 7.41 -2.72 13.94
C ASN A 235 7.29 -4.14 14.51
N PRO A 236 8.21 -5.06 14.20
CA PRO A 236 8.10 -6.46 14.62
C PRO A 236 8.09 -6.60 16.15
N LEU A 237 8.82 -5.77 16.89
CA LEU A 237 8.84 -5.83 18.35
C LEU A 237 7.45 -5.62 18.96
N ARG A 238 6.59 -4.79 18.35
CA ARG A 238 5.20 -4.60 18.83
C ARG A 238 4.32 -5.84 18.64
N VAL A 239 4.71 -6.76 17.78
CA VAL A 239 4.03 -8.05 17.59
C VAL A 239 4.56 -9.08 18.57
N PHE A 240 5.86 -9.19 18.69
CA PHE A 240 6.51 -10.23 19.50
C PHE A 240 6.49 -9.93 21.00
N LEU A 241 6.60 -8.66 21.41
CA LEU A 241 6.68 -8.28 22.81
C LEU A 241 5.44 -8.68 23.63
N PRO A 242 4.18 -8.45 23.17
CA PRO A 242 3.01 -8.91 23.93
C PRO A 242 2.97 -10.43 24.09
N ILE A 243 3.32 -11.18 23.03
CA ILE A 243 3.36 -12.66 23.08
C ILE A 243 4.41 -13.12 24.09
N SER A 244 5.59 -12.54 24.05
CA SER A 244 6.67 -12.80 25.02
C SER A 244 6.22 -12.56 26.46
N LEU A 245 5.64 -11.38 26.71
CA LEU A 245 5.16 -11.02 28.06
C LEU A 245 4.08 -11.98 28.56
N ILE A 246 3.12 -12.36 27.71
CA ILE A 246 2.06 -13.31 28.06
C ILE A 246 2.70 -14.65 28.44
N CYS A 247 3.62 -15.19 27.64
CA CYS A 247 4.27 -16.47 27.93
C CYS A 247 5.06 -16.41 29.26
N ILE A 248 5.80 -15.33 29.53
CA ILE A 248 6.57 -15.15 30.75
C ILE A 248 5.62 -15.04 31.95
N LEU A 249 4.56 -14.23 31.88
CA LEU A 249 3.61 -14.03 32.95
C LEU A 249 2.85 -15.32 33.27
N VAL A 250 2.42 -16.07 32.25
CA VAL A 250 1.78 -17.39 32.43
C VAL A 250 2.74 -18.38 33.07
N GLY A 251 4.00 -18.40 32.63
CA GLY A 251 5.03 -19.26 33.21
C GLY A 251 5.27 -18.95 34.68
N ILE A 252 5.35 -17.68 35.05
CA ILE A 252 5.54 -17.24 36.44
C ILE A 252 4.29 -17.59 37.27
N ALA A 253 3.11 -17.24 36.80
CA ALA A 253 1.86 -17.51 37.50
C ALA A 253 1.63 -19.00 37.73
N TRP A 254 2.03 -19.85 36.78
CA TRP A 254 1.97 -21.31 36.89
C TRP A 254 3.04 -21.84 37.88
N GLY A 255 4.24 -21.25 37.89
CA GLY A 255 5.38 -21.73 38.71
C GLY A 255 5.27 -21.39 40.18
N ILE A 256 4.69 -20.22 40.52
CA ILE A 256 4.59 -19.76 41.93
C ILE A 256 3.93 -20.78 42.88
N PRO A 257 2.76 -21.37 42.56
CA PRO A 257 2.10 -22.37 43.44
C PRO A 257 2.99 -23.59 43.69
N PHE A 258 3.72 -24.08 42.67
CA PHE A 258 4.61 -25.22 42.81
C PHE A 258 5.77 -24.93 43.75
N LEU A 259 6.36 -23.74 43.67
CA LEU A 259 7.39 -23.27 44.55
C LEU A 259 6.92 -23.15 46.03
N LEU A 260 5.72 -22.56 46.23
CA LEU A 260 5.12 -22.37 47.56
C LEU A 260 4.74 -23.70 48.24
N LEU A 261 4.40 -24.72 47.42
CA LEU A 261 4.09 -26.07 47.90
C LEU A 261 5.34 -26.94 48.11
N GLY A 262 6.54 -26.40 47.91
CA GLY A 262 7.80 -27.15 48.08
C GLY A 262 8.08 -28.18 46.98
N HIS A 263 7.33 -28.21 45.87
CA HIS A 263 7.49 -29.16 44.77
C HIS A 263 8.60 -28.78 43.78
N GLY A 264 9.31 -27.67 44.04
CA GLY A 264 10.37 -27.17 43.17
C GLY A 264 9.81 -26.45 41.92
N VAL A 265 10.65 -26.29 40.88
CA VAL A 265 10.29 -25.58 39.64
C VAL A 265 9.58 -26.53 38.70
N SER A 266 8.36 -26.18 38.30
CA SER A 266 7.60 -26.94 37.28
C SER A 266 8.29 -26.84 35.90
N ILE A 267 8.46 -27.99 35.21
CA ILE A 267 9.00 -28.03 33.83
C ILE A 267 8.14 -27.17 32.87
N GLY A 268 6.83 -27.23 33.04
CA GLY A 268 5.90 -26.41 32.21
C GLY A 268 6.09 -24.91 32.42
N SER A 269 6.29 -24.46 33.66
CA SER A 269 6.59 -23.08 33.98
C SER A 269 7.92 -22.61 33.36
N MET A 270 8.97 -23.40 33.50
CA MET A 270 10.29 -23.12 32.94
C MET A 270 10.21 -23.04 31.40
N LEU A 271 9.49 -24.00 30.76
CA LEU A 271 9.32 -24.02 29.32
C LEU A 271 8.57 -22.76 28.83
N ALA A 272 7.49 -22.36 29.50
CA ALA A 272 6.75 -21.15 29.14
C ALA A 272 7.62 -19.88 29.24
N ILE A 273 8.44 -19.75 30.27
CA ILE A 273 9.36 -18.63 30.43
C ILE A 273 10.44 -18.64 29.31
N VAL A 274 11.04 -19.80 29.01
CA VAL A 274 12.02 -19.94 27.93
C VAL A 274 11.42 -19.57 26.58
N ILE A 275 10.20 -20.04 26.28
CA ILE A 275 9.48 -19.68 25.05
C ILE A 275 9.27 -18.16 24.99
N GLY A 276 8.85 -17.53 26.10
CA GLY A 276 8.70 -16.09 26.19
C GLY A 276 9.99 -15.32 25.89
N LEU A 277 11.11 -15.77 26.45
CA LEU A 277 12.43 -15.18 26.20
C LEU A 277 12.84 -15.36 24.72
N LEU A 278 12.56 -16.51 24.12
CA LEU A 278 12.80 -16.76 22.69
C LEU A 278 11.99 -15.80 21.81
N PHE A 279 10.68 -15.60 22.09
CA PHE A 279 9.88 -14.62 21.37
C PHE A 279 10.42 -13.19 21.53
N PHE A 280 10.93 -12.81 22.69
CA PHE A 280 11.57 -11.53 22.91
C PHE A 280 12.82 -11.38 22.03
N ALA A 281 13.72 -12.36 22.07
CA ALA A 281 14.94 -12.37 21.27
C ALA A 281 14.63 -12.31 19.75
N LEU A 282 13.66 -13.09 19.28
CA LEU A 282 13.19 -13.05 17.89
C LEU A 282 12.64 -11.66 17.53
N GLY A 283 11.90 -11.03 18.44
CA GLY A 283 11.39 -9.67 18.23
C GLY A 283 12.50 -8.63 18.09
N LEU A 284 13.57 -8.75 18.89
CA LEU A 284 14.75 -7.87 18.77
C LEU A 284 15.48 -8.08 17.45
N ILE A 285 15.73 -9.33 17.04
CA ILE A 285 16.40 -9.65 15.77
C ILE A 285 15.57 -9.14 14.60
N ALA A 286 14.26 -9.42 14.58
CA ALA A 286 13.36 -8.94 13.54
C ALA A 286 13.32 -7.40 13.47
N SER A 287 13.38 -6.71 14.61
CA SER A 287 13.45 -5.25 14.67
C SER A 287 14.74 -4.69 14.05
N GLN A 288 15.88 -5.34 14.27
CA GLN A 288 17.14 -4.96 13.62
C GLN A 288 17.09 -5.19 12.11
N LEU A 289 16.53 -6.31 11.67
CA LEU A 289 16.34 -6.58 10.23
C LEU A 289 15.42 -5.57 9.56
N ALA A 290 14.33 -5.16 10.23
CA ALA A 290 13.46 -4.10 9.74
C ALA A 290 14.21 -2.75 9.63
N ALA A 291 15.00 -2.39 10.65
CA ALA A 291 15.80 -1.17 10.64
C ALA A 291 16.85 -1.17 9.51
N ILE A 292 17.53 -2.29 9.27
CA ILE A 292 18.50 -2.43 8.16
C ILE A 292 17.78 -2.25 6.82
N ARG A 293 16.63 -2.91 6.62
CA ARG A 293 15.83 -2.76 5.39
C ARG A 293 15.46 -1.31 5.13
N MET A 294 14.96 -0.61 6.17
CA MET A 294 14.59 0.80 6.04
C MET A 294 15.82 1.71 5.85
N GLY A 295 16.96 1.37 6.45
CA GLY A 295 18.20 2.11 6.24
C GLY A 295 18.77 2.01 4.83
N LEU A 296 18.47 0.93 4.09
CA LEU A 296 18.87 0.78 2.68
C LEU A 296 18.12 1.75 1.74
N LEU A 297 16.97 2.28 2.15
CA LEU A 297 16.21 3.27 1.37
C LEU A 297 16.84 4.66 1.39
N ASN A 298 17.73 4.93 2.35
CA ASN A 298 18.38 6.24 2.53
C ASN A 298 19.78 6.31 1.87
N ARG A 299 20.16 5.28 1.15
CA ARG A 299 21.38 5.23 0.33
C ARG A 299 21.06 5.35 -1.15
#